data_852ec65ef5378a43df46cc156c858da2
#
_entry.id   852ec65ef5378a43df46cc156c858da2
#
_cell.length_a   1.000
_cell.length_b   1.000
_cell.length_c   1.000
_cell.angle_alpha   90.00
_cell.angle_beta   90.00
_cell.angle_gamma   90.00
#
_symmetry.space_group_name_H-M   'P 1'
#
loop_
_entity.id
_entity.type
_entity.pdbx_description
1 polymer ?
#
loop_
_entity_poly.entity_id
_entity_poly.type
_entity_poly.pdbx_seq_one_letter_code
_entity_poly.pdbx_strand_id
1 'polypeptide(L)'
;MLVGAHVSTAGGLANAIERGGDLGCESIQIFNQSPRMWRPTKYGPGDFAEFRMAMDASPVEAVVIHAVYLINCASKDRELRRKSLASLTHALRIGDGIGASGVVLHPGAQKGEALGPSMKRAAKVIAAALDDSDRCPLLLEQTAGHKGLLGRDFDQTAELIELAGSGRRLGLCLDSCHLFVQGYDVTDEEHLGKVVDEADEKVGLDRLRCLHVNDAAAPLGSCRDRHANIGKGEMGRAGLRAFLSEPRFDGLPATLETPGPSRKGPDRKEVQAAKRLRREGLERRRQ
;
A
#
# COMPACT_ATOMS: atom_id res chain seq x y z
N MET A 1 -9.38 -4.18 -11.37
CA MET A 1 -8.34 -4.42 -10.35
C MET A 1 -7.19 -5.16 -11.02
N LEU A 2 -5.98 -4.64 -10.91
CA LEU A 2 -4.75 -5.21 -11.46
C LEU A 2 -4.06 -6.02 -10.36
N VAL A 3 -4.21 -7.34 -10.40
CA VAL A 3 -3.70 -8.22 -9.32
C VAL A 3 -2.22 -8.49 -9.50
N GLY A 4 -1.45 -8.28 -8.46
CA GLY A 4 0.00 -8.47 -8.47
C GLY A 4 0.61 -8.75 -7.11
N ALA A 5 1.90 -8.47 -6.96
CA ALA A 5 2.64 -8.81 -5.77
C ALA A 5 3.79 -7.86 -5.48
N HIS A 6 4.24 -7.83 -4.22
CA HIS A 6 5.50 -7.21 -3.84
C HIS A 6 6.67 -8.03 -4.38
N VAL A 7 7.56 -7.39 -5.14
CA VAL A 7 8.72 -8.03 -5.78
C VAL A 7 10.03 -7.32 -5.44
N SER A 8 11.12 -8.05 -5.55
CA SER A 8 12.46 -7.53 -5.27
C SER A 8 13.04 -6.74 -6.44
N THR A 9 13.75 -5.64 -6.14
CA THR A 9 14.56 -4.86 -7.10
C THR A 9 16.03 -5.31 -7.14
N ALA A 10 16.37 -6.44 -6.54
CA ALA A 10 17.77 -6.91 -6.52
C ALA A 10 18.33 -7.11 -7.93
N GLY A 11 19.51 -6.58 -8.16
CA GLY A 11 20.20 -6.65 -9.46
C GLY A 11 19.86 -5.52 -10.43
N GLY A 12 18.90 -4.66 -10.11
CA GLY A 12 18.48 -3.52 -10.91
C GLY A 12 16.99 -3.26 -10.82
N LEU A 13 16.61 -2.02 -11.09
CA LEU A 13 15.22 -1.58 -10.95
C LEU A 13 14.31 -2.31 -11.95
N ALA A 14 14.73 -2.43 -13.22
CA ALA A 14 13.97 -3.10 -14.28
C ALA A 14 13.75 -4.60 -14.04
N ASN A 15 14.62 -5.28 -13.30
CA ASN A 15 14.45 -6.69 -12.95
C ASN A 15 13.18 -6.98 -12.12
N ALA A 16 12.61 -5.94 -11.51
CA ALA A 16 11.33 -6.08 -10.81
C ALA A 16 10.18 -6.36 -11.78
N ILE A 17 10.23 -5.81 -12.98
CA ILE A 17 9.23 -6.03 -14.03
C ILE A 17 9.28 -7.49 -14.50
N GLU A 18 10.47 -8.02 -14.79
CA GLU A 18 10.65 -9.42 -15.17
C GLU A 18 10.10 -10.36 -14.10
N ARG A 19 10.46 -10.13 -12.82
CA ARG A 19 9.94 -10.91 -11.68
C ARG A 19 8.42 -10.85 -11.56
N GLY A 20 7.84 -9.65 -11.77
CA GLY A 20 6.38 -9.49 -11.81
C GLY A 20 5.74 -10.31 -12.93
N GLY A 21 6.29 -10.26 -14.13
CA GLY A 21 5.86 -11.06 -15.27
C GLY A 21 5.94 -12.55 -15.02
N ASP A 22 7.05 -13.03 -14.43
CA ASP A 22 7.24 -14.44 -14.05
C ASP A 22 6.20 -14.91 -13.03
N LEU A 23 5.75 -14.05 -12.14
CA LEU A 23 4.67 -14.37 -11.20
C LEU A 23 3.29 -14.28 -11.84
N GLY A 24 3.16 -13.69 -13.03
CA GLY A 24 1.89 -13.44 -13.71
C GLY A 24 1.15 -12.24 -13.13
N CYS A 25 1.88 -11.23 -12.65
CA CYS A 25 1.33 -9.99 -12.11
C CYS A 25 0.86 -9.04 -13.21
N GLU A 26 -0.20 -8.28 -12.93
CA GLU A 26 -0.68 -7.12 -13.68
C GLU A 26 -0.25 -5.81 -13.01
N SER A 27 0.07 -5.85 -11.72
CA SER A 27 0.73 -4.76 -11.00
C SER A 27 1.85 -5.29 -10.12
N ILE A 28 2.81 -4.44 -9.80
CA ILE A 28 3.87 -4.80 -8.84
C ILE A 28 4.00 -3.74 -7.77
N GLN A 29 4.46 -4.17 -6.60
CA GLN A 29 4.98 -3.27 -5.58
C GLN A 29 6.46 -3.53 -5.38
N ILE A 30 7.21 -2.47 -5.14
CA ILE A 30 8.66 -2.54 -4.89
C ILE A 30 9.05 -1.68 -3.69
N PHE A 31 10.19 -2.00 -3.08
CA PHE A 31 10.94 -1.01 -2.31
C PHE A 31 11.94 -0.30 -3.22
N ASN A 32 11.97 1.04 -3.15
CA ASN A 32 12.94 1.83 -3.90
C ASN A 32 14.38 1.71 -3.35
N GLN A 33 14.53 1.24 -2.11
CA GLN A 33 15.80 0.98 -1.42
C GLN A 33 15.60 -0.14 -0.40
N SER A 34 16.68 -0.60 0.25
CA SER A 34 16.54 -1.59 1.33
C SER A 34 15.58 -1.07 2.42
N PRO A 35 14.50 -1.81 2.78
CA PRO A 35 13.47 -1.32 3.69
C PRO A 35 13.94 -1.12 5.15
N ARG A 36 15.14 -1.60 5.48
CA ARG A 36 15.74 -1.50 6.82
C ARG A 36 16.97 -0.60 6.86
N MET A 37 17.22 0.19 5.81
CA MET A 37 18.38 1.07 5.71
C MET A 37 17.98 2.46 5.24
N TRP A 38 18.61 3.49 5.83
CA TRP A 38 18.44 4.88 5.42
C TRP A 38 19.22 5.26 4.16
N ARG A 39 20.17 4.41 3.73
CA ARG A 39 21.01 4.70 2.57
C ARG A 39 20.15 4.69 1.30
N PRO A 40 20.06 5.84 0.58
CA PRO A 40 19.30 5.92 -0.66
C PRO A 40 20.00 5.10 -1.77
N THR A 41 19.21 4.62 -2.71
CA THR A 41 19.69 4.08 -3.98
C THR A 41 20.19 5.21 -4.88
N LYS A 42 21.00 4.86 -5.88
CA LYS A 42 21.58 5.82 -6.83
C LYS A 42 21.01 5.61 -8.24
N TYR A 43 19.70 5.39 -8.32
CA TYR A 43 19.03 5.31 -9.62
C TYR A 43 19.04 6.67 -10.33
N GLY A 44 19.29 6.63 -11.65
CA GLY A 44 19.34 7.81 -12.48
C GLY A 44 18.42 7.70 -13.70
N PRO A 45 18.47 8.69 -14.62
CA PRO A 45 17.61 8.71 -15.79
C PRO A 45 17.69 7.45 -16.67
N GLY A 46 18.88 6.82 -16.77
CA GLY A 46 19.08 5.57 -17.50
C GLY A 46 18.29 4.41 -16.89
N ASP A 47 18.38 4.22 -15.57
CA ASP A 47 17.63 3.18 -14.85
C ASP A 47 16.13 3.38 -15.01
N PHE A 48 15.66 4.63 -14.99
CA PHE A 48 14.24 4.95 -15.17
C PHE A 48 13.76 4.67 -16.59
N ALA A 49 14.58 4.97 -17.61
CA ALA A 49 14.26 4.67 -19.00
C ALA A 49 14.19 3.16 -19.21
N GLU A 50 15.17 2.40 -18.71
CA GLU A 50 15.20 0.95 -18.78
C GLU A 50 13.96 0.32 -18.10
N PHE A 51 13.60 0.82 -16.91
CA PHE A 51 12.40 0.36 -16.20
C PHE A 51 11.13 0.57 -17.02
N ARG A 52 10.93 1.77 -17.58
CA ARG A 52 9.74 2.07 -18.41
C ARG A 52 9.69 1.21 -19.67
N MET A 53 10.83 1.04 -20.35
CA MET A 53 10.91 0.15 -21.54
C MET A 53 10.55 -1.30 -21.17
N ALA A 54 11.06 -1.80 -20.03
CA ALA A 54 10.72 -3.13 -19.56
C ALA A 54 9.22 -3.25 -19.24
N MET A 55 8.62 -2.23 -18.63
CA MET A 55 7.20 -2.18 -18.30
C MET A 55 6.34 -2.19 -19.58
N ASP A 56 6.66 -1.36 -20.57
CA ASP A 56 5.95 -1.30 -21.85
C ASP A 56 5.97 -2.64 -22.63
N ALA A 57 7.01 -3.46 -22.41
CA ALA A 57 7.16 -4.77 -23.04
C ALA A 57 6.59 -5.94 -22.20
N SER A 58 5.92 -5.66 -21.07
CA SER A 58 5.48 -6.67 -20.10
C SER A 58 3.96 -6.63 -19.89
N PRO A 59 3.37 -7.67 -19.25
CA PRO A 59 1.98 -7.63 -18.82
C PRO A 59 1.76 -6.77 -17.55
N VAL A 60 2.79 -6.16 -16.98
CA VAL A 60 2.69 -5.30 -15.80
C VAL A 60 2.24 -3.90 -16.23
N GLU A 61 1.05 -3.52 -15.79
CA GLU A 61 0.39 -2.25 -16.16
C GLU A 61 0.57 -1.15 -15.12
N ALA A 62 0.88 -1.52 -13.87
CA ALA A 62 1.03 -0.57 -12.77
C ALA A 62 2.18 -0.94 -11.84
N VAL A 63 2.87 0.08 -11.33
CA VAL A 63 3.89 -0.06 -10.28
C VAL A 63 3.57 0.84 -9.10
N VAL A 64 3.72 0.30 -7.90
CA VAL A 64 3.60 1.03 -6.63
C VAL A 64 4.92 0.91 -5.88
N ILE A 65 5.34 1.96 -5.21
CA ILE A 65 6.50 1.93 -4.31
C ILE A 65 5.99 1.88 -2.87
N HIS A 66 6.47 0.95 -2.06
CA HIS A 66 6.26 1.01 -0.62
C HIS A 66 7.42 1.79 0.04
N ALA A 67 7.11 2.78 0.85
CA ALA A 67 8.10 3.51 1.62
C ALA A 67 8.77 2.60 2.67
N VAL A 68 10.03 2.87 3.01
CA VAL A 68 10.79 2.00 3.92
C VAL A 68 10.23 2.02 5.34
N TYR A 69 10.29 0.90 6.05
CA TYR A 69 9.73 0.72 7.40
C TYR A 69 10.35 1.61 8.49
N LEU A 70 11.49 2.21 8.22
CA LEU A 70 12.18 3.09 9.17
C LEU A 70 11.51 4.45 9.33
N ILE A 71 10.69 4.85 8.37
CA ILE A 71 10.02 6.17 8.36
C ILE A 71 9.06 6.27 9.55
N ASN A 72 9.18 7.37 10.31
CA ASN A 72 8.21 7.80 11.29
C ASN A 72 8.05 9.32 11.21
N CYS A 73 7.11 9.77 10.39
CA CYS A 73 6.83 11.19 10.21
C CYS A 73 6.32 11.87 11.48
N ALA A 74 5.72 11.10 12.40
CA ALA A 74 5.14 11.60 13.65
C ALA A 74 6.16 11.78 14.79
N SER A 75 7.38 11.26 14.66
CA SER A 75 8.36 11.24 15.74
C SER A 75 8.64 12.62 16.32
N LYS A 76 8.87 12.73 17.64
CA LYS A 76 9.38 13.94 18.28
C LYS A 76 10.87 14.16 18.05
N ASP A 77 11.60 13.12 17.71
CA ASP A 77 13.01 13.20 17.35
C ASP A 77 13.16 13.91 16.01
N ARG A 78 13.83 15.07 16.02
CA ARG A 78 14.03 15.91 14.83
C ARG A 78 14.91 15.20 13.79
N GLU A 79 15.92 14.46 14.22
CA GLU A 79 16.82 13.75 13.31
C GLU A 79 16.09 12.59 12.61
N LEU A 80 15.24 11.86 13.33
CA LEU A 80 14.43 10.81 12.73
C LEU A 80 13.42 11.40 11.72
N ARG A 81 12.78 12.54 12.03
CA ARG A 81 11.91 13.20 11.06
C ARG A 81 12.67 13.70 9.82
N ARG A 82 13.89 14.25 9.99
CA ARG A 82 14.73 14.67 8.86
C ARG A 82 15.09 13.48 7.95
N LYS A 83 15.45 12.34 8.54
CA LYS A 83 15.72 11.10 7.79
C LYS A 83 14.44 10.59 7.12
N SER A 84 13.31 10.66 7.80
CA SER A 84 12.02 10.25 7.25
C SER A 84 11.64 11.11 6.04
N LEU A 85 11.76 12.44 6.13
CA LEU A 85 11.53 13.36 5.02
C LEU A 85 12.44 13.02 3.84
N ALA A 86 13.75 12.93 4.05
CA ALA A 86 14.71 12.66 2.99
C ALA A 86 14.43 11.32 2.27
N SER A 87 14.08 10.28 3.03
CA SER A 87 13.76 8.95 2.46
C SER A 87 12.42 8.96 1.70
N LEU A 88 11.42 9.67 2.20
CA LEU A 88 10.13 9.80 1.55
C LEU A 88 10.22 10.60 0.25
N THR A 89 10.90 11.76 0.29
CA THR A 89 11.18 12.55 -0.92
C THR A 89 11.95 11.74 -1.96
N HIS A 90 12.93 10.93 -1.53
CA HIS A 90 13.68 10.05 -2.43
C HIS A 90 12.76 9.02 -3.11
N ALA A 91 11.85 8.39 -2.34
CA ALA A 91 10.89 7.44 -2.90
C ALA A 91 9.96 8.10 -3.92
N LEU A 92 9.43 9.30 -3.63
CA LEU A 92 8.57 10.07 -4.53
C LEU A 92 9.30 10.44 -5.84
N ARG A 93 10.57 10.90 -5.76
CA ARG A 93 11.39 11.22 -6.95
C ARG A 93 11.69 10.00 -7.81
N ILE A 94 11.90 8.83 -7.20
CA ILE A 94 12.01 7.58 -7.98
C ILE A 94 10.65 7.27 -8.62
N GLY A 95 9.55 7.44 -7.88
CA GLY A 95 8.20 7.29 -8.41
C GLY A 95 7.93 8.19 -9.62
N ASP A 96 8.37 9.46 -9.57
CA ASP A 96 8.33 10.38 -10.70
C ASP A 96 9.10 9.83 -11.90
N GLY A 97 10.30 9.30 -11.65
CA GLY A 97 11.19 8.77 -12.68
C GLY A 97 10.64 7.54 -13.40
N ILE A 98 10.03 6.61 -12.68
CA ILE A 98 9.50 5.35 -13.25
C ILE A 98 8.02 5.42 -13.64
N GLY A 99 7.31 6.52 -13.33
CA GLY A 99 5.88 6.65 -13.58
C GLY A 99 5.03 5.80 -12.61
N ALA A 100 5.43 5.73 -11.34
CA ALA A 100 4.70 4.94 -10.34
C ALA A 100 3.28 5.50 -10.12
N SER A 101 2.33 4.60 -9.88
CA SER A 101 0.95 4.93 -9.48
C SER A 101 0.88 5.61 -8.11
N GLY A 102 1.91 5.43 -7.29
CA GLY A 102 2.08 6.12 -6.01
C GLY A 102 3.14 5.51 -5.13
N VAL A 103 3.46 6.22 -4.04
CA VAL A 103 4.28 5.74 -2.93
C VAL A 103 3.36 5.49 -1.74
N VAL A 104 3.26 4.25 -1.28
CA VAL A 104 2.50 3.86 -0.09
C VAL A 104 3.31 4.18 1.15
N LEU A 105 2.67 4.76 2.15
CA LEU A 105 3.29 5.20 3.40
C LEU A 105 2.45 4.82 4.62
N HIS A 106 3.06 4.11 5.57
CA HIS A 106 2.60 4.14 6.96
C HIS A 106 3.02 5.48 7.58
N PRO A 107 2.10 6.33 8.03
CA PRO A 107 2.45 7.71 8.45
C PRO A 107 3.39 7.77 9.66
N GLY A 108 3.50 6.68 10.41
CA GLY A 108 4.33 6.56 11.60
C GLY A 108 3.53 6.31 12.88
N ALA A 109 4.19 6.45 14.02
CA ALA A 109 3.62 6.16 15.32
C ALA A 109 3.92 7.27 16.34
N GLN A 110 2.95 7.54 17.22
CA GLN A 110 3.06 8.56 18.29
C GLN A 110 3.97 8.13 19.44
N LYS A 111 4.25 6.83 19.62
CA LYS A 111 5.14 6.29 20.66
C LYS A 111 4.88 6.84 22.08
N GLY A 112 3.62 6.85 22.50
CA GLY A 112 3.20 7.33 23.82
C GLY A 112 2.95 8.84 23.92
N GLU A 113 3.10 9.58 22.83
CA GLU A 113 2.75 10.99 22.73
C GLU A 113 1.25 11.21 22.50
N ALA A 114 0.78 12.44 22.67
CA ALA A 114 -0.58 12.81 22.30
C ALA A 114 -0.79 12.75 20.78
N LEU A 115 -1.99 12.33 20.35
CA LEU A 115 -2.32 12.13 18.94
C LEU A 115 -2.17 13.42 18.13
N GLY A 116 -2.83 14.50 18.51
CA GLY A 116 -2.87 15.74 17.74
C GLY A 116 -1.48 16.34 17.40
N PRO A 117 -0.56 16.51 18.37
CA PRO A 117 0.81 16.93 18.07
C PRO A 117 1.55 15.96 17.12
N SER A 118 1.31 14.66 17.23
CA SER A 118 1.90 13.64 16.35
C SER A 118 1.38 13.74 14.93
N MET A 119 0.07 13.93 14.77
CA MET A 119 -0.60 14.17 13.48
C MET A 119 -0.03 15.43 12.78
N LYS A 120 0.09 16.54 13.50
CA LYS A 120 0.65 17.79 12.97
C LYS A 120 2.10 17.63 12.52
N ARG A 121 2.91 16.84 13.23
CA ARG A 121 4.29 16.56 12.81
C ARG A 121 4.32 15.70 11.54
N ALA A 122 3.51 14.64 11.49
CA ALA A 122 3.41 13.78 10.32
C ALA A 122 2.96 14.56 9.09
N ALA A 123 1.91 15.35 9.21
CA ALA A 123 1.39 16.18 8.13
C ALA A 123 2.44 17.16 7.57
N LYS A 124 3.26 17.80 8.44
CA LYS A 124 4.35 18.67 7.98
C LYS A 124 5.41 17.94 7.17
N VAL A 125 5.78 16.72 7.56
CA VAL A 125 6.75 15.89 6.81
C VAL A 125 6.16 15.45 5.48
N ILE A 126 4.89 15.04 5.46
CA ILE A 126 4.15 14.64 4.27
C ILE A 126 4.06 15.78 3.27
N ALA A 127 3.62 16.97 3.71
CA ALA A 127 3.53 18.16 2.87
C ALA A 127 4.89 18.52 2.26
N ALA A 128 5.94 18.60 3.09
CA ALA A 128 7.29 18.93 2.64
C ALA A 128 7.84 17.91 1.62
N ALA A 129 7.55 16.61 1.79
CA ALA A 129 7.97 15.60 0.83
C ALA A 129 7.25 15.75 -0.53
N LEU A 130 5.97 16.12 -0.50
CA LEU A 130 5.21 16.41 -1.71
C LEU A 130 5.71 17.67 -2.41
N ASP A 131 6.04 18.73 -1.68
CA ASP A 131 6.58 19.97 -2.24
C ASP A 131 7.95 19.75 -2.91
N ASP A 132 8.74 18.80 -2.40
CA ASP A 132 10.07 18.44 -2.91
C ASP A 132 10.05 17.40 -4.04
N SER A 133 8.88 17.05 -4.60
CA SER A 133 8.69 16.05 -5.65
C SER A 133 7.66 16.54 -6.68
N ASP A 134 7.63 15.94 -7.89
CA ASP A 134 6.86 16.50 -9.00
C ASP A 134 5.42 16.00 -9.08
N ARG A 135 5.19 14.72 -9.46
CA ARG A 135 3.90 14.20 -9.86
C ARG A 135 3.43 12.98 -9.09
N CYS A 136 4.39 12.16 -8.62
CA CYS A 136 4.08 10.89 -7.98
C CYS A 136 3.16 11.09 -6.77
N PRO A 137 2.01 10.40 -6.69
CA PRO A 137 1.13 10.48 -5.54
C PRO A 137 1.77 9.84 -4.30
N LEU A 138 1.42 10.36 -3.12
CA LEU A 138 1.69 9.75 -1.84
C LEU A 138 0.39 9.15 -1.30
N LEU A 139 0.40 7.85 -1.02
CA LEU A 139 -0.77 7.09 -0.59
C LEU A 139 -0.63 6.75 0.88
N LEU A 140 -1.49 7.34 1.71
CA LEU A 140 -1.55 7.00 3.12
C LEU A 140 -2.20 5.62 3.24
N GLU A 141 -1.49 4.69 3.86
CA GLU A 141 -2.03 3.37 4.11
C GLU A 141 -2.83 3.37 5.41
N GLN A 142 -4.06 2.86 5.34
CA GLN A 142 -4.85 2.55 6.52
C GLN A 142 -4.12 1.44 7.30
N THR A 143 -3.80 1.69 8.57
CA THR A 143 -2.95 0.82 9.38
C THR A 143 -3.75 -0.13 10.26
N ALA A 144 -3.12 -1.21 10.70
CA ALA A 144 -3.74 -2.29 11.49
C ALA A 144 -4.28 -1.89 12.87
N GLY A 145 -4.35 -0.61 13.20
CA GLY A 145 -4.90 -0.12 14.47
C GLY A 145 -4.05 -0.39 15.70
N HIS A 146 -2.80 -0.89 15.54
CA HIS A 146 -1.90 -1.10 16.68
C HIS A 146 -1.72 0.20 17.49
N LYS A 147 -1.68 0.09 18.81
CA LYS A 147 -1.59 1.23 19.73
C LYS A 147 -0.48 2.20 19.33
N GLY A 148 -0.88 3.41 18.99
CA GLY A 148 0.02 4.52 18.63
C GLY A 148 0.37 4.65 17.14
N LEU A 149 -0.07 3.74 16.25
CA LEU A 149 0.00 3.98 14.81
C LEU A 149 -0.98 5.08 14.39
N LEU A 150 -0.55 5.94 13.47
CA LEU A 150 -1.39 6.94 12.82
C LEU A 150 -2.10 6.33 11.60
N GLY A 151 -3.25 6.91 11.23
CA GLY A 151 -4.03 6.44 10.09
C GLY A 151 -4.70 5.08 10.33
N ARG A 152 -5.05 4.78 11.58
CA ARG A 152 -5.69 3.51 11.96
C ARG A 152 -7.16 3.40 11.52
N ASP A 153 -7.81 4.54 11.32
CA ASP A 153 -9.20 4.67 10.91
C ASP A 153 -9.35 5.79 9.87
N PHE A 154 -10.50 5.88 9.24
CA PHE A 154 -10.75 6.85 8.18
C PHE A 154 -10.79 8.28 8.70
N ASP A 155 -11.22 8.52 9.95
CA ASP A 155 -11.19 9.86 10.58
C ASP A 155 -9.76 10.38 10.71
N GLN A 156 -8.84 9.55 11.21
CA GLN A 156 -7.42 9.92 11.30
C GLN A 156 -6.77 10.12 9.93
N THR A 157 -7.16 9.32 8.95
CA THR A 157 -6.63 9.46 7.58
C THR A 157 -7.12 10.76 6.95
N ALA A 158 -8.40 11.09 7.09
CA ALA A 158 -8.97 12.35 6.63
C ALA A 158 -8.31 13.56 7.32
N GLU A 159 -8.14 13.51 8.65
CA GLU A 159 -7.43 14.56 9.40
C GLU A 159 -5.98 14.74 8.92
N LEU A 160 -5.25 13.65 8.65
CA LEU A 160 -3.89 13.73 8.11
C LEU A 160 -3.85 14.40 6.74
N ILE A 161 -4.79 14.07 5.87
CA ILE A 161 -4.92 14.66 4.53
C ILE A 161 -5.21 16.15 4.65
N GLU A 162 -6.14 16.54 5.52
CA GLU A 162 -6.49 17.93 5.78
C GLU A 162 -5.30 18.73 6.32
N LEU A 163 -4.65 18.23 7.36
CA LEU A 163 -3.48 18.85 7.98
C LEU A 163 -2.29 18.99 7.02
N ALA A 164 -2.17 18.08 6.04
CA ALA A 164 -1.14 18.14 5.01
C ALA A 164 -1.52 18.97 3.78
N GLY A 165 -2.67 19.68 3.82
CA GLY A 165 -3.11 20.62 2.79
C GLY A 165 -4.03 20.06 1.72
N SER A 166 -4.58 18.87 1.90
CA SER A 166 -5.62 18.23 1.02
C SER A 166 -5.26 18.14 -0.47
N GLY A 167 -3.97 18.20 -0.82
CA GLY A 167 -3.51 18.19 -2.20
C GLY A 167 -3.97 16.94 -2.97
N ARG A 168 -4.18 17.09 -4.29
CA ARG A 168 -4.63 15.99 -5.17
C ARG A 168 -3.66 14.81 -5.27
N ARG A 169 -2.40 15.02 -4.91
CA ARG A 169 -1.37 13.98 -4.85
C ARG A 169 -1.40 13.15 -3.57
N LEU A 170 -2.17 13.56 -2.55
CA LEU A 170 -2.45 12.73 -1.38
C LEU A 170 -3.61 11.78 -1.69
N GLY A 171 -3.33 10.49 -1.57
CA GLY A 171 -4.30 9.42 -1.79
C GLY A 171 -4.35 8.44 -0.62
N LEU A 172 -5.11 7.38 -0.82
CA LEU A 172 -5.38 6.31 0.12
C LEU A 172 -4.89 4.97 -0.45
N CYS A 173 -4.34 4.12 0.41
CA CYS A 173 -4.15 2.70 0.20
C CYS A 173 -4.95 1.94 1.26
N LEU A 174 -5.74 0.94 0.85
CA LEU A 174 -6.45 0.03 1.75
C LEU A 174 -5.78 -1.33 1.76
N ASP A 175 -5.46 -1.82 2.96
CA ASP A 175 -4.99 -3.20 3.17
C ASP A 175 -6.11 -4.03 3.79
N SER A 176 -6.45 -5.15 3.16
CA SER A 176 -7.53 -6.03 3.62
C SER A 176 -7.26 -6.66 4.98
N CYS A 177 -6.00 -7.00 5.30
CA CYS A 177 -5.60 -7.50 6.60
C CYS A 177 -5.67 -6.38 7.65
N HIS A 178 -5.16 -5.18 7.35
CA HIS A 178 -5.19 -4.05 8.28
C HIS A 178 -6.62 -3.64 8.64
N LEU A 179 -7.51 -3.53 7.66
CA LEU A 179 -8.94 -3.28 7.90
C LEU A 179 -9.51 -4.32 8.85
N PHE A 180 -9.33 -5.60 8.54
CA PHE A 180 -9.87 -6.70 9.33
C PHE A 180 -9.35 -6.70 10.76
N VAL A 181 -8.03 -6.66 10.96
CA VAL A 181 -7.47 -6.69 12.32
C VAL A 181 -7.69 -5.41 13.11
N GLN A 182 -7.98 -4.29 12.46
CA GLN A 182 -8.38 -3.05 13.11
C GLN A 182 -9.82 -3.10 13.61
N GLY A 183 -10.67 -3.93 13.01
CA GLY A 183 -12.05 -4.14 13.42
C GLY A 183 -13.10 -3.88 12.33
N TYR A 184 -12.68 -3.51 11.13
CA TYR A 184 -13.57 -3.44 9.99
C TYR A 184 -13.84 -4.85 9.44
N ASP A 185 -15.09 -5.30 9.53
CA ASP A 185 -15.44 -6.59 8.94
C ASP A 185 -15.47 -6.47 7.40
N VAL A 186 -14.60 -7.22 6.75
CA VAL A 186 -14.46 -7.27 5.30
C VAL A 186 -14.62 -8.73 4.79
N THR A 187 -15.31 -9.58 5.58
CA THR A 187 -15.42 -11.02 5.30
C THR A 187 -16.51 -11.37 4.30
N ASP A 188 -17.41 -10.45 4.01
CA ASP A 188 -18.45 -10.61 2.99
C ASP A 188 -18.73 -9.29 2.26
N GLU A 189 -19.60 -9.35 1.25
CA GLU A 189 -19.89 -8.25 0.35
C GLU A 189 -20.68 -7.11 1.00
N GLU A 190 -21.58 -7.44 1.95
CA GLU A 190 -22.40 -6.45 2.65
C GLU A 190 -21.58 -5.64 3.64
N HIS A 191 -20.79 -6.33 4.48
CA HIS A 191 -19.92 -5.67 5.45
C HIS A 191 -18.83 -4.85 4.77
N LEU A 192 -18.17 -5.41 3.75
CA LEU A 192 -17.20 -4.67 2.94
C LEU A 192 -17.83 -3.42 2.30
N GLY A 193 -19.08 -3.55 1.80
CA GLY A 193 -19.81 -2.42 1.24
C GLY A 193 -19.87 -1.24 2.20
N LYS A 194 -20.25 -1.49 3.46
CA LYS A 194 -20.33 -0.46 4.51
C LYS A 194 -18.96 0.17 4.83
N VAL A 195 -17.90 -0.63 4.82
CA VAL A 195 -16.53 -0.13 5.05
C VAL A 195 -16.10 0.79 3.92
N VAL A 196 -16.39 0.43 2.67
CA VAL A 196 -16.04 1.26 1.51
C VAL A 196 -16.91 2.52 1.45
N ASP A 197 -18.19 2.45 1.87
CA ASP A 197 -19.07 3.62 2.00
C ASP A 197 -18.51 4.61 3.04
N GLU A 198 -18.03 4.12 4.19
CA GLU A 198 -17.39 4.95 5.22
C GLU A 198 -16.08 5.58 4.70
N ALA A 199 -15.28 4.84 3.94
CA ALA A 199 -14.07 5.37 3.31
C ALA A 199 -14.39 6.49 2.31
N ASP A 200 -15.48 6.33 1.53
CA ASP A 200 -15.94 7.34 0.58
C ASP A 200 -16.43 8.60 1.31
N GLU A 201 -17.27 8.44 2.33
CA GLU A 201 -17.82 9.55 3.10
C GLU A 201 -16.72 10.39 3.78
N LYS A 202 -15.72 9.75 4.35
CA LYS A 202 -14.70 10.42 5.19
C LYS A 202 -13.48 10.89 4.40
N VAL A 203 -13.04 10.12 3.43
CA VAL A 203 -11.79 10.35 2.70
C VAL A 203 -12.02 10.69 1.23
N GLY A 204 -13.02 10.04 0.62
CA GLY A 204 -13.34 10.10 -0.81
C GLY A 204 -12.65 8.97 -1.59
N LEU A 205 -13.45 8.20 -2.36
CA LEU A 205 -12.91 7.11 -3.18
C LEU A 205 -12.10 7.59 -4.39
N ASP A 206 -12.21 8.84 -4.78
CA ASP A 206 -11.32 9.45 -5.78
C ASP A 206 -9.86 9.53 -5.32
N ARG A 207 -9.63 9.39 -4.02
CA ARG A 207 -8.29 9.29 -3.40
C ARG A 207 -7.76 7.87 -3.29
N LEU A 208 -8.62 6.86 -3.39
CA LEU A 208 -8.20 5.46 -3.34
C LEU A 208 -7.46 5.07 -4.63
N ARG A 209 -6.18 4.71 -4.52
CA ARG A 209 -5.31 4.46 -5.67
C ARG A 209 -4.53 3.16 -5.60
N CYS A 210 -4.58 2.47 -4.48
CA CYS A 210 -3.87 1.21 -4.28
C CYS A 210 -4.59 0.33 -3.28
N LEU A 211 -4.44 -0.97 -3.45
CA LEU A 211 -4.91 -1.99 -2.52
C LEU A 211 -3.77 -2.93 -2.17
N HIS A 212 -3.66 -3.28 -0.88
CA HIS A 212 -2.92 -4.45 -0.44
C HIS A 212 -3.92 -5.58 -0.17
N VAL A 213 -3.63 -6.74 -0.74
CA VAL A 213 -4.51 -7.91 -0.65
C VAL A 213 -3.82 -8.99 0.16
N ASN A 214 -4.13 -9.03 1.43
CA ASN A 214 -3.54 -9.92 2.41
C ASN A 214 -4.62 -10.61 3.22
N ASP A 215 -4.47 -11.92 3.48
CA ASP A 215 -5.30 -12.57 4.49
C ASP A 215 -4.70 -12.30 5.88
N ALA A 216 -5.52 -12.37 6.91
CA ALA A 216 -5.12 -12.06 8.29
C ALA A 216 -4.81 -13.34 9.07
N ALA A 217 -3.62 -13.42 9.69
CA ALA A 217 -3.28 -14.51 10.59
C ALA A 217 -3.72 -14.24 12.05
N ALA A 218 -4.50 -13.19 12.28
CA ALA A 218 -4.98 -12.78 13.58
C ALA A 218 -6.47 -12.40 13.50
N PRO A 219 -7.25 -12.57 14.62
CA PRO A 219 -8.68 -12.34 14.61
C PRO A 219 -9.09 -10.89 14.32
N LEU A 220 -10.34 -10.72 13.90
CA LEU A 220 -11.00 -9.42 13.74
C LEU A 220 -10.82 -8.57 15.02
N GLY A 221 -10.44 -7.31 14.83
CA GLY A 221 -10.26 -6.34 15.92
C GLY A 221 -9.06 -6.59 16.83
N SER A 222 -8.17 -7.53 16.50
CA SER A 222 -6.99 -7.87 17.31
C SER A 222 -5.89 -6.81 17.29
N CYS A 223 -5.92 -5.88 16.37
CA CYS A 223 -4.87 -4.89 16.10
C CYS A 223 -3.47 -5.53 15.90
N ARG A 224 -3.40 -6.76 15.40
CA ARG A 224 -2.14 -7.48 15.17
C ARG A 224 -1.89 -7.65 13.70
N ASP A 225 -1.06 -6.80 13.14
CA ASP A 225 -0.60 -6.89 11.77
C ASP A 225 0.24 -8.16 11.55
N ARG A 226 -0.40 -9.17 10.96
CA ARG A 226 0.20 -10.45 10.61
C ARG A 226 -0.50 -10.99 9.37
N HIS A 227 0.17 -10.93 8.23
CA HIS A 227 -0.33 -11.45 6.98
C HIS A 227 -0.30 -12.98 6.94
N ALA A 228 -1.37 -13.57 6.43
CA ALA A 228 -1.45 -14.97 6.05
C ALA A 228 -1.47 -15.11 4.52
N ASN A 229 -1.17 -16.29 4.03
CA ASN A 229 -1.30 -16.62 2.60
C ASN A 229 -2.77 -16.59 2.18
N ILE A 230 -3.02 -16.31 0.91
CA ILE A 230 -4.35 -16.14 0.33
C ILE A 230 -5.29 -17.30 0.66
N GLY A 231 -6.36 -16.99 1.39
CA GLY A 231 -7.39 -17.94 1.81
C GLY A 231 -6.94 -18.93 2.90
N LYS A 232 -5.88 -18.61 3.64
CA LYS A 232 -5.31 -19.43 4.72
C LYS A 232 -5.38 -18.74 6.10
N GLY A 233 -5.91 -17.56 6.18
CA GLY A 233 -6.09 -16.78 7.41
C GLY A 233 -7.55 -16.74 7.87
N GLU A 234 -7.82 -15.82 8.76
CA GLU A 234 -9.12 -15.63 9.43
C GLU A 234 -10.19 -15.04 8.50
N MET A 235 -9.82 -14.23 7.49
CA MET A 235 -10.76 -13.75 6.47
C MET A 235 -11.13 -14.90 5.52
N GLY A 236 -10.20 -15.79 5.25
CA GLY A 236 -10.36 -16.94 4.41
C GLY A 236 -10.74 -16.62 2.96
N ARG A 237 -11.14 -17.66 2.23
CA ARG A 237 -11.50 -17.51 0.81
C ARG A 237 -12.75 -16.65 0.58
N ALA A 238 -13.70 -16.64 1.51
CA ALA A 238 -14.93 -15.87 1.37
C ALA A 238 -14.67 -14.37 1.44
N GLY A 239 -13.99 -13.91 2.49
CA GLY A 239 -13.65 -12.51 2.66
C GLY A 239 -12.75 -11.99 1.54
N LEU A 240 -11.70 -12.73 1.19
CA LEU A 240 -10.83 -12.32 0.08
C LEU A 240 -11.56 -12.31 -1.27
N ARG A 241 -12.52 -13.21 -1.50
CA ARG A 241 -13.35 -13.17 -2.71
C ARG A 241 -14.20 -11.91 -2.74
N ALA A 242 -14.85 -11.55 -1.62
CA ALA A 242 -15.63 -10.31 -1.51
C ALA A 242 -14.75 -9.08 -1.78
N PHE A 243 -13.58 -8.99 -1.12
CA PHE A 243 -12.65 -7.88 -1.30
C PHE A 243 -12.14 -7.75 -2.74
N LEU A 244 -11.69 -8.86 -3.33
CA LEU A 244 -11.15 -8.88 -4.69
C LEU A 244 -12.19 -8.62 -5.79
N SER A 245 -13.48 -8.77 -5.49
CA SER A 245 -14.57 -8.55 -6.45
C SER A 245 -15.38 -7.27 -6.19
N GLU A 246 -14.97 -6.43 -5.24
CA GLU A 246 -15.64 -5.15 -4.98
C GLU A 246 -15.59 -4.26 -6.24
N PRO A 247 -16.74 -3.83 -6.80
CA PRO A 247 -16.77 -3.11 -8.07
C PRO A 247 -16.03 -1.77 -8.04
N ARG A 248 -16.05 -1.07 -6.90
CA ARG A 248 -15.40 0.23 -6.72
C ARG A 248 -13.87 0.14 -6.74
N PHE A 249 -13.31 -1.06 -6.65
CA PHE A 249 -11.88 -1.32 -6.71
C PHE A 249 -11.39 -1.66 -8.13
N ASP A 250 -12.27 -1.58 -9.13
CA ASP A 250 -11.87 -1.94 -10.49
C ASP A 250 -10.83 -0.97 -11.07
N GLY A 251 -9.88 -1.50 -11.84
CA GLY A 251 -8.77 -0.73 -12.39
C GLY A 251 -7.63 -0.41 -11.41
N LEU A 252 -7.82 -0.57 -10.08
CA LEU A 252 -6.76 -0.24 -9.11
C LEU A 252 -5.66 -1.32 -9.08
N PRO A 253 -4.38 -0.93 -8.89
CA PRO A 253 -3.33 -1.86 -8.52
C PRO A 253 -3.64 -2.51 -7.17
N ALA A 254 -3.49 -3.83 -7.11
CA ALA A 254 -3.82 -4.66 -5.95
C ALA A 254 -2.69 -5.66 -5.71
N THR A 255 -1.83 -5.38 -4.73
CA THR A 255 -0.59 -6.12 -4.53
C THR A 255 -0.63 -6.99 -3.27
N LEU A 256 -0.18 -8.23 -3.44
CA LEU A 256 -0.01 -9.18 -2.35
C LEU A 256 1.30 -8.90 -1.60
N GLU A 257 1.23 -8.93 -0.27
CA GLU A 257 2.39 -8.88 0.63
C GLU A 257 2.44 -10.11 1.54
N THR A 258 1.76 -11.18 1.13
CA THR A 258 1.71 -12.43 1.87
C THR A 258 3.10 -13.03 2.07
N PRO A 259 3.33 -13.82 3.14
CA PRO A 259 4.65 -14.42 3.38
C PRO A 259 5.08 -15.40 2.29
N GLY A 260 4.12 -15.96 1.55
CA GLY A 260 4.36 -17.03 0.59
C GLY A 260 4.76 -18.36 1.25
N PRO A 261 4.79 -19.46 0.48
CA PRO A 261 5.07 -20.79 1.03
C PRO A 261 6.46 -20.92 1.66
N SER A 262 7.44 -20.20 1.10
CA SER A 262 8.83 -20.21 1.56
C SER A 262 9.20 -19.07 2.51
N ARG A 263 8.24 -18.23 2.90
CA ARG A 263 8.44 -16.97 3.64
C ARG A 263 9.38 -15.98 2.94
N LYS A 264 9.41 -16.01 1.62
CA LYS A 264 10.21 -15.11 0.77
C LYS A 264 9.34 -14.14 -0.05
N GLY A 265 8.08 -14.00 0.31
CA GLY A 265 7.08 -13.23 -0.40
C GLY A 265 6.16 -14.11 -1.25
N PRO A 266 5.13 -13.50 -1.86
CA PRO A 266 4.16 -14.20 -2.71
C PRO A 266 4.83 -14.94 -3.87
N ASP A 267 4.31 -16.12 -4.20
CA ASP A 267 4.71 -16.87 -5.39
C ASP A 267 3.62 -16.81 -6.48
N ARG A 268 3.90 -17.41 -7.63
CA ARG A 268 2.94 -17.48 -8.76
C ARG A 268 1.62 -18.12 -8.37
N LYS A 269 1.63 -19.10 -7.45
CA LYS A 269 0.40 -19.80 -7.01
C LYS A 269 -0.48 -18.88 -6.16
N GLU A 270 0.12 -18.03 -5.33
CA GLU A 270 -0.59 -17.01 -4.54
C GLU A 270 -1.26 -15.97 -5.47
N VAL A 271 -0.53 -15.43 -6.45
CA VAL A 271 -1.09 -14.49 -7.44
C VAL A 271 -2.25 -15.14 -8.21
N GLN A 272 -2.08 -16.37 -8.67
CA GLN A 272 -3.14 -17.12 -9.36
C GLN A 272 -4.34 -17.41 -8.45
N ALA A 273 -4.11 -17.68 -7.15
CA ALA A 273 -5.19 -17.88 -6.19
C ALA A 273 -6.03 -16.61 -6.03
N ALA A 274 -5.39 -15.44 -5.88
CA ALA A 274 -6.09 -14.16 -5.83
C ALA A 274 -6.90 -13.89 -7.12
N LYS A 275 -6.30 -14.09 -8.29
CA LYS A 275 -6.99 -13.95 -9.59
C LYS A 275 -8.19 -14.90 -9.74
N ARG A 276 -8.09 -16.13 -9.24
CA ARG A 276 -9.24 -17.07 -9.21
C ARG A 276 -10.35 -16.57 -8.31
N LEU A 277 -10.03 -16.14 -7.08
CA LEU A 277 -11.03 -15.60 -6.15
C LEU A 277 -11.74 -14.37 -6.72
N ARG A 278 -10.99 -13.49 -7.40
CA ARG A 278 -11.60 -12.35 -8.11
C ARG A 278 -12.62 -12.81 -9.16
N ARG A 279 -12.26 -13.76 -10.02
CA ARG A 279 -13.20 -14.29 -11.04
C ARG A 279 -14.45 -14.91 -10.40
N GLU A 280 -14.25 -15.79 -9.40
CA GLU A 280 -15.33 -16.42 -8.65
C GLU A 280 -16.29 -15.37 -8.04
N GLY A 281 -15.74 -14.29 -7.48
CA GLY A 281 -16.54 -13.21 -6.91
C GLY A 281 -17.31 -12.39 -7.95
N LEU A 282 -16.66 -12.04 -9.06
CA LEU A 282 -17.32 -11.31 -10.15
C LEU A 282 -18.46 -12.13 -10.81
N GLU A 283 -18.30 -13.46 -10.92
CA GLU A 283 -19.33 -14.35 -11.41
C GLU A 283 -20.53 -14.38 -10.46
N ARG A 284 -20.32 -14.45 -9.16
CA ARG A 284 -21.39 -14.40 -8.15
C ARG A 284 -22.17 -13.10 -8.13
N ARG A 285 -21.49 -11.97 -8.31
CA ARG A 285 -22.13 -10.64 -8.35
C ARG A 285 -23.02 -10.42 -9.59
N ARG A 286 -22.89 -11.27 -10.60
CA ARG A 286 -23.73 -11.24 -11.83
C ARG A 286 -25.00 -12.09 -11.72
N GLN A 287 -25.06 -12.97 -10.73
CA GLN A 287 -26.22 -13.84 -10.45
C GLN A 287 -27.19 -13.16 -9.50
#